data_c761486f1c2f8ac0dfd50ffc8b75d20a
#
_entry.id   c761486f1c2f8ac0dfd50ffc8b75d20a
#
_cell.length_a   1.000
_cell.length_b   1.000
_cell.length_c   1.000
_cell.angle_alpha   90.00
_cell.angle_beta   90.00
_cell.angle_gamma   90.00
#
_symmetry.space_group_name_H-M   'P 1'
#
loop_
_entity.id
_entity.type
_entity.pdbx_description
1 polymer ?
#
loop_
_entity_poly.entity_id
_entity_poly.type
_entity_poly.pdbx_seq_one_letter_code
_entity_poly.pdbx_strand_id
1 'polypeptide(L)'
;MAAAEQSVDGVDRRALTQYLTVLEDQGRVRDCPGQYLVVSQSGSEYLIDARLEACECPDHEFRDRECKHLKRVAYATGQREIPPIVDRGDVDDQLGEHCSGTPRWSR
;
A
#
# COMPACT_ATOMS: atom_id res chain seq x y z
N MET A 1 9.34 26.25 1.43
CA MET A 1 8.36 25.78 0.46
C MET A 1 7.43 24.74 1.07
N ALA A 2 6.67 25.20 2.03
CA ALA A 2 5.80 24.32 2.78
C ALA A 2 4.81 23.54 1.89
N ALA A 3 4.32 24.18 0.84
CA ALA A 3 3.35 23.52 -0.06
C ALA A 3 3.94 22.29 -0.75
N ALA A 4 5.21 22.36 -1.14
CA ALA A 4 5.87 21.24 -1.79
C ALA A 4 6.05 20.07 -0.81
N GLU A 5 6.34 20.39 0.44
CA GLU A 5 6.54 19.36 1.47
C GLU A 5 5.26 18.64 1.85
N GLN A 6 4.12 19.28 1.62
CA GLN A 6 2.83 18.70 1.95
C GLN A 6 2.14 18.02 0.78
N SER A 7 2.73 18.08 -0.41
CA SER A 7 2.13 17.44 -1.56
C SER A 7 2.34 15.92 -1.48
N VAL A 8 1.38 15.19 -2.04
CA VAL A 8 1.42 13.74 -2.08
C VAL A 8 1.89 13.30 -3.45
N ASP A 9 2.93 12.49 -3.49
CA ASP A 9 3.45 11.89 -4.73
C ASP A 9 2.33 11.14 -5.44
N GLY A 10 2.34 11.10 -6.77
CA GLY A 10 1.33 10.38 -7.54
C GLY A 10 1.24 8.89 -7.21
N VAL A 11 2.36 8.27 -6.88
CA VAL A 11 2.39 6.86 -6.47
C VAL A 11 1.70 6.69 -5.12
N ASP A 12 1.98 7.60 -4.18
CA ASP A 12 1.32 7.57 -2.86
C ASP A 12 -0.17 7.79 -2.98
N ARG A 13 -0.58 8.73 -3.84
CA ARG A 13 -2.01 8.97 -4.06
C ARG A 13 -2.70 7.72 -4.59
N ARG A 14 -2.11 7.06 -5.58
CA ARG A 14 -2.69 5.83 -6.13
C ARG A 14 -2.72 4.72 -5.07
N ALA A 15 -1.68 4.65 -4.24
CA ALA A 15 -1.63 3.65 -3.18
C ALA A 15 -2.75 3.82 -2.16
N LEU A 16 -3.22 5.03 -1.94
CA LEU A 16 -4.25 5.32 -0.96
C LEU A 16 -5.66 5.31 -1.54
N THR A 17 -5.81 5.71 -2.81
CA THR A 17 -7.14 5.94 -3.38
C THR A 17 -7.64 4.85 -4.31
N GLN A 18 -6.76 4.04 -4.90
CA GLN A 18 -7.18 2.99 -5.81
C GLN A 18 -7.73 1.78 -5.06
N TYR A 19 -8.60 1.05 -5.73
CA TYR A 19 -9.17 -0.18 -5.20
C TYR A 19 -8.07 -1.25 -5.18
N LEU A 20 -7.54 -1.53 -4.00
CA LEU A 20 -6.49 -2.52 -3.79
C LEU A 20 -6.80 -3.32 -2.53
N THR A 21 -6.91 -4.62 -2.66
CA THR A 21 -7.17 -5.51 -1.52
C THR A 21 -5.85 -6.08 -1.02
N VAL A 22 -5.52 -5.84 0.24
CA VAL A 22 -4.29 -6.34 0.86
C VAL A 22 -4.67 -7.54 1.72
N LEU A 23 -4.10 -8.70 1.39
CA LEU A 23 -4.39 -9.95 2.07
C LEU A 23 -3.13 -10.48 2.75
N GLU A 24 -3.30 -11.12 3.90
CA GLU A 24 -2.21 -11.77 4.62
C GLU A 24 -2.61 -13.17 5.05
N ASP A 25 -1.63 -14.02 5.29
CA ASP A 25 -1.81 -15.36 5.85
C ASP A 25 -2.81 -16.20 5.07
N GLN A 26 -2.75 -16.13 3.75
CA GLN A 26 -3.60 -16.95 2.90
C GLN A 26 -2.96 -17.13 1.53
N GLY A 27 -3.39 -18.16 0.79
CA GLY A 27 -2.85 -18.41 -0.54
C GLY A 27 -1.34 -18.56 -0.50
N ARG A 28 -0.67 -17.88 -1.42
CA ARG A 28 0.79 -17.95 -1.54
C ARG A 28 1.54 -17.40 -0.33
N VAL A 29 0.89 -16.63 0.52
CA VAL A 29 1.54 -16.03 1.69
C VAL A 29 1.06 -16.63 3.01
N ARG A 30 0.44 -17.80 2.95
CA ARG A 30 0.02 -18.50 4.16
C ARG A 30 1.24 -18.83 5.02
N ASP A 31 1.16 -18.52 6.31
CA ASP A 31 2.24 -18.73 7.27
C ASP A 31 3.53 -17.98 6.91
N CYS A 32 3.43 -16.91 6.16
CA CYS A 32 4.56 -16.09 5.76
C CYS A 32 4.45 -14.68 6.34
N PRO A 33 4.82 -14.48 7.60
CA PRO A 33 4.76 -13.14 8.21
C PRO A 33 5.59 -12.14 7.42
N GLY A 34 5.04 -10.95 7.21
CA GLY A 34 5.72 -9.92 6.43
C GLY A 34 5.49 -10.00 4.95
N GLN A 35 4.79 -11.04 4.47
CA GLN A 35 4.41 -11.14 3.06
C GLN A 35 2.92 -10.92 2.90
N TYR A 36 2.54 -10.29 1.80
CA TYR A 36 1.16 -9.90 1.52
C TYR A 36 0.84 -10.14 0.06
N LEU A 37 -0.44 -10.33 -0.24
CA LEU A 37 -0.95 -10.33 -1.61
C LEU A 37 -1.74 -9.06 -1.80
N VAL A 38 -1.47 -8.35 -2.89
CA VAL A 38 -2.26 -7.17 -3.25
C VAL A 38 -3.01 -7.48 -4.53
N VAL A 39 -4.33 -7.40 -4.46
CA VAL A 39 -5.20 -7.71 -5.59
C VAL A 39 -5.83 -6.41 -6.09
N SER A 40 -5.61 -6.11 -7.37
CA SER A 40 -6.16 -4.91 -7.98
C SER A 40 -7.61 -5.12 -8.43
N GLN A 41 -8.27 -4.04 -8.81
CA GLN A 41 -9.64 -4.09 -9.28
C GLN A 41 -9.81 -4.99 -10.51
N SER A 42 -8.78 -5.08 -11.33
CA SER A 42 -8.80 -5.95 -12.51
C SER A 42 -8.61 -7.42 -12.18
N GLY A 43 -8.33 -7.75 -10.93
CA GLY A 43 -8.08 -9.12 -10.51
C GLY A 43 -6.63 -9.54 -10.55
N SER A 44 -5.72 -8.66 -10.94
CA SER A 44 -4.29 -8.95 -10.92
C SER A 44 -3.80 -9.06 -9.48
N GLU A 45 -3.03 -10.11 -9.21
CA GLU A 45 -2.52 -10.38 -7.88
C GLU A 45 -1.01 -10.27 -7.87
N TYR A 46 -0.46 -9.54 -6.90
CA TYR A 46 0.98 -9.35 -6.76
C TYR A 46 1.43 -9.75 -5.37
N LEU A 47 2.52 -10.49 -5.28
CA LEU A 47 3.13 -10.84 -4.00
C LEU A 47 4.05 -9.72 -3.55
N ILE A 48 3.89 -9.30 -2.31
CA ILE A 48 4.67 -8.24 -1.69
C ILE A 48 5.45 -8.83 -0.52
N ASP A 49 6.75 -8.54 -0.45
CA ASP A 49 7.53 -8.83 0.76
C ASP A 49 7.86 -7.49 1.41
N ALA A 50 7.19 -7.20 2.52
CA ALA A 50 7.35 -5.90 3.18
C ALA A 50 8.73 -5.75 3.83
N ARG A 51 9.34 -6.84 4.26
CA ARG A 51 10.66 -6.78 4.89
C ARG A 51 11.75 -6.47 3.88
N LEU A 52 11.63 -7.01 2.69
CA LEU A 52 12.59 -6.80 1.61
C LEU A 52 12.20 -5.62 0.73
N GLU A 53 11.05 -5.02 0.96
CA GLU A 53 10.49 -3.95 0.14
C GLU A 53 10.45 -4.36 -1.33
N ALA A 54 9.98 -5.58 -1.58
CA ALA A 54 9.93 -6.17 -2.92
C ALA A 54 8.50 -6.42 -3.37
N CYS A 55 8.25 -6.25 -4.66
CA CYS A 55 6.94 -6.46 -5.26
C CYS A 55 7.13 -7.06 -6.65
N GLU A 56 6.24 -7.97 -7.05
CA GLU A 56 6.29 -8.61 -8.35
C GLU A 56 5.81 -7.72 -9.50
N CYS A 57 5.25 -6.55 -9.23
CA CYS A 57 4.65 -5.75 -10.30
C CYS A 57 5.71 -5.19 -11.26
N PRO A 58 5.35 -4.95 -12.53
CA PRO A 58 6.30 -4.43 -13.51
C PRO A 58 6.86 -3.06 -13.15
N ASP A 59 6.09 -2.22 -12.52
CA ASP A 59 6.57 -0.89 -12.13
C ASP A 59 7.76 -0.98 -11.17
N HIS A 60 7.69 -1.88 -10.20
CA HIS A 60 8.79 -2.08 -9.26
C HIS A 60 10.01 -2.71 -9.94
N GLU A 61 9.77 -3.74 -10.77
CA GLU A 61 10.87 -4.46 -11.42
C GLU A 61 11.66 -3.59 -12.40
N PHE A 62 10.95 -2.75 -13.17
CA PHE A 62 11.59 -1.98 -14.22
C PHE A 62 12.09 -0.62 -13.76
N ARG A 63 11.51 -0.07 -12.70
CA ARG A 63 11.88 1.27 -12.24
C ARG A 63 12.71 1.27 -10.96
N ASP A 64 12.88 0.10 -10.37
CA ASP A 64 13.65 -0.07 -9.14
C ASP A 64 13.28 0.97 -8.09
N ARG A 65 11.98 1.13 -7.88
CA ARG A 65 11.45 2.08 -6.91
C ARG A 65 10.27 1.47 -6.17
N GLU A 66 9.92 2.06 -5.05
CA GLU A 66 8.77 1.67 -4.27
C GLU A 66 7.49 1.93 -5.08
N CYS A 67 6.77 0.87 -5.41
CA CYS A 67 5.55 0.97 -6.21
C CYS A 67 4.32 1.23 -5.32
N LYS A 68 3.18 1.48 -5.97
CA LYS A 68 1.94 1.74 -5.23
C LYS A 68 1.52 0.55 -4.35
N HIS A 69 1.84 -0.67 -4.76
CA HIS A 69 1.47 -1.87 -4.00
C HIS A 69 2.25 -1.94 -2.68
N LEU A 70 3.56 -1.68 -2.73
CA LEU A 70 4.37 -1.62 -1.52
C LEU A 70 3.90 -0.52 -0.58
N LYS A 71 3.62 0.65 -1.14
CA LYS A 71 3.13 1.77 -0.34
C LYS A 71 1.77 1.48 0.27
N ARG A 72 0.89 0.81 -0.49
CA ARG A 72 -0.42 0.42 0.03
C ARG A 72 -0.28 -0.47 1.25
N VAL A 73 0.60 -1.46 1.20
CA VAL A 73 0.83 -2.34 2.34
C VAL A 73 1.35 -1.55 3.54
N ALA A 74 2.27 -0.62 3.32
CA ALA A 74 2.81 0.20 4.40
C ALA A 74 1.74 1.06 5.06
N TYR A 75 0.85 1.66 4.26
CA TYR A 75 -0.25 2.46 4.81
C TYR A 75 -1.28 1.58 5.51
N ALA A 76 -1.63 0.45 4.91
CA ALA A 76 -2.66 -0.44 5.45
C ALA A 76 -2.26 -1.02 6.80
N THR A 77 -0.97 -1.32 6.99
CA THR A 77 -0.47 -1.92 8.22
C THR A 77 -0.05 -0.90 9.27
N GLY A 78 -0.08 0.39 8.94
CA GLY A 78 0.32 1.44 9.87
C GLY A 78 1.82 1.67 9.95
N GLN A 79 2.60 1.04 9.09
CA GLN A 79 4.05 1.27 9.07
C GLN A 79 4.41 2.64 8.53
N ARG A 80 3.54 3.21 7.70
CA ARG A 80 3.71 4.52 7.13
C ARG A 80 2.48 5.36 7.45
N GLU A 81 2.69 6.56 7.95
CA GLU A 81 1.58 7.45 8.27
C GLU A 81 0.98 8.08 7.03
N ILE A 82 -0.33 8.19 7.01
CA ILE A 82 -1.04 8.85 5.91
C ILE A 82 -0.89 10.36 6.10
N PRO A 83 -0.42 11.10 5.09
CA PRO A 83 -0.22 12.53 5.22
C PRO A 83 -1.52 13.28 5.54
N PRO A 84 -1.46 14.35 6.35
CA PRO A 84 -2.66 15.07 6.74
C PRO A 84 -3.36 15.76 5.57
N ILE A 85 -2.65 16.00 4.47
CA ILE A 85 -3.25 16.63 3.29
C ILE A 85 -4.20 15.70 2.53
N VAL A 86 -4.13 14.39 2.80
CA VAL A 86 -4.99 13.42 2.14
C VAL A 86 -6.38 13.46 2.77
N ASP A 87 -7.41 13.62 1.93
CA ASP A 87 -8.80 13.64 2.38
C ASP A 87 -9.25 12.21 2.68
N ARG A 88 -9.80 12.00 3.87
CA ARG A 88 -10.29 10.67 4.25
C ARG A 88 -11.36 10.15 3.31
N GLY A 89 -12.14 11.04 2.72
CA GLY A 89 -13.18 10.65 1.78
C GLY A 89 -12.64 10.09 0.47
N ASP A 90 -11.39 10.39 0.12
CA ASP A 90 -10.76 9.91 -1.11
C ASP A 90 -10.02 8.59 -0.92
N VAL A 91 -9.81 8.17 0.31
CA VAL A 91 -9.07 6.93 0.59
C VAL A 91 -9.98 5.73 0.35
N ASP A 92 -9.42 4.69 -0.27
CA ASP A 92 -10.15 3.46 -0.52
C ASP A 92 -10.67 2.86 0.79
N ASP A 93 -11.94 2.51 0.82
CA ASP A 93 -12.63 2.00 2.01
C ASP A 93 -12.00 0.71 2.56
N GLN A 94 -11.29 -0.02 1.71
CA GLN A 94 -10.66 -1.28 2.12
C GLN A 94 -9.34 -1.11 2.85
N LEU A 95 -8.81 0.12 2.94
CA LEU A 95 -7.51 0.33 3.58
C LEU A 95 -7.55 -0.21 5.01
N GLY A 96 -6.74 -1.22 5.29
CA GLY A 96 -6.67 -1.84 6.61
C GLY A 96 -7.72 -2.90 6.91
N GLU A 97 -8.59 -3.24 5.95
CA GLU A 97 -9.72 -4.15 6.22
C GLU A 97 -9.33 -5.63 6.31
N HIS A 98 -8.33 -6.05 5.54
CA HIS A 98 -8.02 -7.48 5.40
C HIS A 98 -6.65 -7.86 5.91
N CYS A 99 -6.05 -7.03 6.74
CA CYS A 99 -4.74 -7.33 7.31
C CYS A 99 -4.72 -6.89 8.78
N SER A 100 -3.77 -7.45 9.53
CA SER A 100 -3.63 -7.07 10.91
C SER A 100 -3.03 -5.70 11.06
N GLY A 101 -2.83 -4.91 11.61
CA GLY A 101 -2.32 -3.57 11.59
C GLY A 101 -3.43 -2.58 11.31
N THR A 102 -3.20 -1.36 11.64
CA THR A 102 -4.20 -0.31 11.54
C THR A 102 -3.58 0.91 10.88
N PRO A 103 -4.24 1.48 9.85
CA PRO A 103 -3.76 2.72 9.25
C PRO A 103 -3.62 3.82 10.29
N ARG A 104 -2.55 4.61 10.17
CA ARG A 104 -2.29 5.72 11.06
C ARG A 104 -2.33 7.02 10.29
N TRP A 105 -3.12 7.96 10.78
CA TRP A 105 -3.23 9.28 10.15
C TRP A 105 -2.30 10.26 10.85
N SER A 106 -1.48 10.93 10.06
CA SER A 106 -0.63 12.00 10.55
C SER A 106 -1.49 13.23 10.84
N ARG A 107 -1.07 14.05 11.78
CA ARG A 107 -1.80 15.24 12.19
C ARG A 107 -1.11 16.53 11.75
#